data_84ec189eb74ebf2dbf402026ba2a16ca
#
_entry.id   84ec189eb74ebf2dbf402026ba2a16ca
#
_cell.length_a   1.000
_cell.length_b   1.000
_cell.length_c   1.000
_cell.angle_alpha   90.00
_cell.angle_beta   90.00
_cell.angle_gamma   90.00
#
_symmetry.space_group_name_H-M   'P 1'
#
loop_
_entity.id
_entity.type
_entity.pdbx_description
1 polymer ?
#
loop_
_entity_poly.entity_id
_entity_poly.type
_entity_poly.pdbx_seq_one_letter_code
_entity_poly.pdbx_strand_id
1 'polypeptide(L)'
;SQYQQDLSIVTHLVQPTDTVVLCMPQDIQAPKGRLILPQVQTIRELLDYGCTTICTTTTKLAQTLDSLKNAPALIVTDSQDFKTVYELKPQESRLTSFSVLFARWKGDIDEFIRGAKALSSLNENSRVLIAEACSHAPLAEDIGREKIPALIRKKIDPNIKFDIISGNDWNVDLSQYDLIIHCGA
;
A
#
# COMPACT_ATOMS: atom_id res chain seq x y z
N SER A 1 -10.52 9.43 26.17
CA SER A 1 -10.06 8.72 24.97
C SER A 1 -11.14 7.77 24.48
N GLN A 2 -12.09 8.30 23.72
CA GLN A 2 -13.23 7.57 23.14
C GLN A 2 -13.22 7.69 21.63
N TYR A 3 -12.10 7.41 20.96
CA TYR A 3 -11.98 7.41 19.50
C TYR A 3 -11.07 6.27 19.01
N GLN A 4 -11.35 5.06 19.48
CA GLN A 4 -11.09 3.85 18.71
C GLN A 4 -12.46 3.26 18.39
N GLN A 5 -13.11 3.81 17.37
CA GLN A 5 -14.05 3.01 16.61
C GLN A 5 -13.23 1.82 16.08
N ASP A 6 -13.75 0.60 16.25
CA ASP A 6 -13.22 -0.63 15.69
C ASP A 6 -13.18 -0.52 14.16
N LEU A 7 -12.19 0.20 13.63
CA LEU A 7 -11.95 0.30 12.20
C LEU A 7 -11.42 -1.06 11.77
N SER A 8 -12.24 -1.81 11.07
CA SER A 8 -11.83 -3.07 10.45
C SER A 8 -10.72 -2.81 9.42
N ILE A 9 -9.78 -3.76 9.30
CA ILE A 9 -8.74 -3.73 8.27
C ILE A 9 -9.38 -3.95 6.90
N VAL A 10 -10.17 -5.02 6.75
CA VAL A 10 -10.65 -5.50 5.44
C VAL A 10 -12.15 -5.83 5.41
N THR A 11 -12.79 -6.13 6.55
CA THR A 11 -14.18 -6.62 6.57
C THR A 11 -15.21 -5.60 6.11
N HIS A 12 -14.89 -4.30 6.11
CA HIS A 12 -15.74 -3.26 5.50
C HIS A 12 -15.86 -3.40 3.97
N LEU A 13 -15.02 -4.22 3.33
CA LEU A 13 -15.02 -4.46 1.88
C LEU A 13 -15.69 -5.78 1.48
N VAL A 14 -16.11 -6.62 2.41
CA VAL A 14 -16.61 -7.97 2.12
C VAL A 14 -17.83 -8.31 2.96
N GLN A 15 -18.51 -9.36 2.59
CA GLN A 15 -19.59 -9.95 3.37
C GLN A 15 -19.14 -11.30 3.98
N PRO A 16 -19.73 -11.73 5.10
CA PRO A 16 -19.54 -13.10 5.56
C PRO A 16 -19.85 -14.08 4.42
N THR A 17 -19.10 -15.16 4.31
CA THR A 17 -19.15 -16.16 3.23
C THR A 17 -18.49 -15.78 1.91
N ASP A 18 -18.07 -14.54 1.71
CA ASP A 18 -17.31 -14.16 0.53
C ASP A 18 -15.99 -14.96 0.43
N THR A 19 -15.56 -15.21 -0.81
CA THR A 19 -14.22 -15.70 -1.08
C THR A 19 -13.29 -14.52 -1.33
N VAL A 20 -12.19 -14.48 -0.58
CA VAL A 20 -11.12 -13.47 -0.68
C VAL A 20 -9.81 -14.14 -1.04
N VAL A 21 -9.13 -13.64 -2.06
CA VAL A 21 -7.80 -14.11 -2.45
C VAL A 21 -6.76 -13.12 -1.96
N LEU A 22 -5.79 -13.60 -1.20
CA LEU A 22 -4.61 -12.86 -0.77
C LEU A 22 -3.43 -13.28 -1.64
N CYS A 23 -3.02 -12.38 -2.54
CA CYS A 23 -1.91 -12.60 -3.45
C CYS A 23 -0.64 -11.98 -2.85
N MET A 24 0.22 -12.81 -2.29
CA MET A 24 1.41 -12.40 -1.56
C MET A 24 2.66 -12.82 -2.34
N PRO A 25 3.42 -11.86 -2.91
CA PRO A 25 4.64 -12.17 -3.62
C PRO A 25 5.69 -12.80 -2.69
N GLN A 26 6.55 -13.59 -3.28
CA GLN A 26 7.75 -14.08 -2.64
C GLN A 26 8.92 -13.27 -3.18
N ASP A 27 9.30 -12.22 -2.49
CA ASP A 27 10.46 -11.43 -2.84
C ASP A 27 11.65 -11.69 -1.90
N ILE A 28 12.81 -11.12 -2.26
CA ILE A 28 14.04 -11.29 -1.48
C ILE A 28 13.91 -10.65 -0.08
N GLN A 29 13.00 -9.69 0.09
CA GLN A 29 12.79 -8.97 1.35
C GLN A 29 11.76 -9.67 2.25
N ALA A 30 10.96 -10.60 1.69
CA ALA A 30 10.02 -11.38 2.47
C ALA A 30 10.75 -12.32 3.44
N PRO A 31 10.46 -12.29 4.74
CA PRO A 31 11.12 -13.18 5.68
C PRO A 31 10.81 -14.64 5.35
N LYS A 32 11.86 -15.45 5.13
CA LYS A 32 11.67 -16.88 4.86
C LYS A 32 10.92 -17.56 6.02
N GLY A 33 9.92 -18.37 5.67
CA GLY A 33 9.18 -19.20 6.61
C GLY A 33 8.13 -18.47 7.47
N ARG A 34 7.86 -17.20 7.24
CA ARG A 34 6.80 -16.47 7.95
C ARG A 34 6.14 -15.41 7.07
N LEU A 35 4.90 -15.09 7.40
CA LEU A 35 4.17 -13.95 6.85
C LEU A 35 4.52 -12.68 7.64
N ILE A 36 4.42 -11.52 7.00
CA ILE A 36 4.54 -10.22 7.67
C ILE A 36 3.24 -9.88 8.40
N LEU A 37 3.33 -9.02 9.40
CA LEU A 37 2.22 -8.68 10.29
C LEU A 37 0.93 -8.23 9.54
N PRO A 38 0.98 -7.35 8.52
CA PRO A 38 -0.21 -7.00 7.76
C PRO A 38 -0.92 -8.19 7.12
N GLN A 39 -0.18 -9.14 6.58
CA GLN A 39 -0.75 -10.35 5.97
C GLN A 39 -1.44 -11.21 7.03
N VAL A 40 -0.77 -11.47 8.15
CA VAL A 40 -1.32 -12.28 9.25
C VAL A 40 -2.59 -11.66 9.83
N GLN A 41 -2.60 -10.35 10.09
CA GLN A 41 -3.75 -9.66 10.66
C GLN A 41 -4.95 -9.65 9.69
N THR A 42 -4.70 -9.44 8.39
CA THR A 42 -5.75 -9.51 7.37
C THR A 42 -6.37 -10.90 7.27
N ILE A 43 -5.53 -11.96 7.26
CA ILE A 43 -6.00 -13.35 7.27
C ILE A 43 -6.88 -13.60 8.50
N ARG A 44 -6.41 -13.21 9.68
CA ARG A 44 -7.12 -13.45 10.94
C ARG A 44 -8.48 -12.76 10.93
N GLU A 45 -8.55 -11.49 10.54
CA GLU A 45 -9.80 -10.75 10.49
C GLU A 45 -10.82 -11.36 9.51
N LEU A 46 -10.37 -11.79 8.32
CA LEU A 46 -11.24 -12.46 7.34
C LEU A 46 -11.80 -13.78 7.87
N LEU A 47 -10.98 -14.59 8.52
CA LEU A 47 -11.42 -15.86 9.11
C LEU A 47 -12.41 -15.65 10.25
N ASP A 48 -12.17 -14.66 11.13
CA ASP A 48 -13.08 -14.32 12.23
C ASP A 48 -14.43 -13.80 11.72
N TYR A 49 -14.42 -13.11 10.55
CA TYR A 49 -15.61 -12.60 9.91
C TYR A 49 -16.42 -13.66 9.15
N GLY A 50 -15.84 -14.85 8.92
CA GLY A 50 -16.49 -15.96 8.23
C GLY A 50 -16.26 -16.02 6.72
N CYS A 51 -15.23 -15.32 6.20
CA CYS A 51 -14.84 -15.38 4.79
C CYS A 51 -14.04 -16.65 4.48
N THR A 52 -14.16 -17.15 3.25
CA THR A 52 -13.22 -18.13 2.70
C THR A 52 -11.96 -17.39 2.24
N THR A 53 -10.82 -17.68 2.86
CA THR A 53 -9.56 -16.99 2.57
C THR A 53 -8.60 -17.92 1.84
N ILE A 54 -8.17 -17.52 0.65
CA ILE A 54 -7.24 -18.27 -0.19
C ILE A 54 -5.95 -17.46 -0.32
N CYS A 55 -4.84 -18.06 0.09
CA CYS A 55 -3.51 -17.47 -0.05
C CYS A 55 -2.80 -18.03 -1.26
N THR A 56 -2.24 -17.17 -2.11
CA THR A 56 -1.50 -17.56 -3.30
C THR A 56 -0.32 -16.61 -3.55
N THR A 57 0.53 -16.98 -4.47
CA THR A 57 1.60 -16.09 -4.97
C THR A 57 1.22 -15.50 -6.31
N THR A 58 1.89 -14.43 -6.72
CA THR A 58 1.65 -13.76 -8.01
C THR A 58 1.81 -14.71 -9.19
N THR A 59 2.81 -15.60 -9.14
CA THR A 59 3.06 -16.60 -10.19
C THR A 59 1.99 -17.69 -10.28
N LYS A 60 1.23 -17.91 -9.21
CA LYS A 60 0.17 -18.91 -9.12
C LYS A 60 -1.25 -18.32 -9.18
N LEU A 61 -1.37 -17.00 -9.25
CA LEU A 61 -2.66 -16.31 -9.17
C LEU A 61 -3.61 -16.79 -10.28
N ALA A 62 -3.17 -16.84 -11.54
CA ALA A 62 -4.01 -17.30 -12.66
C ALA A 62 -4.55 -18.71 -12.41
N GLN A 63 -3.68 -19.66 -12.07
CA GLN A 63 -4.07 -21.03 -11.74
C GLN A 63 -5.04 -21.10 -10.55
N THR A 64 -4.83 -20.25 -9.54
CA THR A 64 -5.72 -20.17 -8.38
C THR A 64 -7.11 -19.70 -8.80
N LEU A 65 -7.18 -18.62 -9.59
CA LEU A 65 -8.46 -18.07 -10.07
C LEU A 65 -9.22 -19.07 -10.95
N ASP A 66 -8.53 -19.77 -11.84
CA ASP A 66 -9.12 -20.81 -12.71
C ASP A 66 -9.69 -21.99 -11.92
N SER A 67 -9.17 -22.27 -10.73
CA SER A 67 -9.65 -23.36 -9.87
C SER A 67 -10.92 -23.00 -9.08
N LEU A 68 -11.31 -21.73 -9.07
CA LEU A 68 -12.48 -21.26 -8.34
C LEU A 68 -13.75 -21.42 -9.19
N LYS A 69 -14.82 -21.84 -8.52
CA LYS A 69 -16.14 -21.94 -9.19
C LYS A 69 -16.70 -20.57 -9.56
N ASN A 70 -16.45 -19.55 -8.74
CA ASN A 70 -16.89 -18.18 -8.92
C ASN A 70 -15.72 -17.23 -8.70
N ALA A 71 -15.78 -16.05 -9.32
CA ALA A 71 -14.80 -15.00 -9.08
C ALA A 71 -14.78 -14.61 -7.59
N PRO A 72 -13.59 -14.38 -6.99
CA PRO A 72 -13.52 -13.91 -5.63
C PRO A 72 -14.10 -12.51 -5.50
N ALA A 73 -14.75 -12.19 -4.38
CA ALA A 73 -15.32 -10.87 -4.12
C ALA A 73 -14.24 -9.80 -4.01
N LEU A 74 -13.08 -10.16 -3.47
CA LEU A 74 -11.96 -9.27 -3.26
C LEU A 74 -10.63 -10.00 -3.47
N ILE A 75 -9.67 -9.31 -4.09
CA ILE A 75 -8.27 -9.71 -4.14
C ILE A 75 -7.46 -8.65 -3.41
N VAL A 76 -6.58 -9.07 -2.50
CA VAL A 76 -5.63 -8.19 -1.79
C VAL A 76 -4.22 -8.59 -2.17
N THR A 77 -3.39 -7.63 -2.53
CA THR A 77 -2.00 -7.88 -2.96
C THR A 77 -1.03 -6.86 -2.38
N ASP A 78 0.25 -7.08 -2.55
CA ASP A 78 1.26 -6.06 -2.26
C ASP A 78 1.32 -5.01 -3.37
N SER A 79 1.70 -3.79 -3.02
CA SER A 79 1.70 -2.65 -3.96
C SER A 79 2.62 -2.87 -5.16
N GLN A 80 3.72 -3.61 -5.00
CA GLN A 80 4.67 -3.90 -6.07
C GLN A 80 4.07 -4.79 -7.18
N ASP A 81 3.14 -5.68 -6.84
CA ASP A 81 2.50 -6.59 -7.80
C ASP A 81 1.12 -6.13 -8.27
N PHE A 82 0.68 -4.94 -7.81
CA PHE A 82 -0.67 -4.43 -8.06
C PHE A 82 -1.03 -4.42 -9.55
N LYS A 83 -0.11 -3.99 -10.41
CA LYS A 83 -0.33 -3.96 -11.87
C LYS A 83 -0.56 -5.36 -12.43
N THR A 84 0.31 -6.32 -12.10
CA THR A 84 0.20 -7.70 -12.56
C THR A 84 -1.11 -8.35 -12.10
N VAL A 85 -1.47 -8.14 -10.84
CA VAL A 85 -2.73 -8.67 -10.29
C VAL A 85 -3.94 -7.99 -10.92
N TYR A 86 -3.88 -6.69 -11.21
CA TYR A 86 -4.94 -5.96 -11.91
C TYR A 86 -5.20 -6.51 -13.31
N GLU A 87 -4.15 -6.88 -14.04
CA GLU A 87 -4.24 -7.45 -15.39
C GLU A 87 -4.81 -8.89 -15.40
N LEU A 88 -4.61 -9.64 -14.30
CA LEU A 88 -5.05 -11.05 -14.18
C LEU A 88 -6.42 -11.21 -13.50
N LYS A 89 -6.86 -10.22 -12.72
CA LYS A 89 -8.09 -10.36 -11.94
C LYS A 89 -9.33 -10.47 -12.81
N PRO A 90 -10.36 -11.25 -12.41
CA PRO A 90 -11.69 -11.18 -13.00
C PRO A 90 -12.27 -9.76 -12.93
N GLN A 91 -13.07 -9.35 -13.91
CA GLN A 91 -13.66 -8.02 -13.97
C GLN A 91 -14.53 -7.74 -12.73
N GLU A 92 -15.26 -8.72 -12.27
CA GLU A 92 -16.18 -8.65 -11.12
C GLU A 92 -15.45 -8.52 -9.78
N SER A 93 -14.21 -9.01 -9.71
CA SER A 93 -13.43 -8.97 -8.47
C SER A 93 -12.93 -7.55 -8.18
N ARG A 94 -13.14 -7.09 -6.95
CA ARG A 94 -12.49 -5.88 -6.46
C ARG A 94 -11.02 -6.14 -6.16
N LEU A 95 -10.20 -5.11 -6.21
CA LEU A 95 -8.76 -5.19 -5.92
C LEU A 95 -8.36 -4.08 -4.96
N THR A 96 -7.55 -4.43 -3.98
CA THR A 96 -6.88 -3.49 -3.09
C THR A 96 -5.48 -4.00 -2.73
N SER A 97 -4.71 -3.21 -1.98
CA SER A 97 -3.41 -3.63 -1.46
C SER A 97 -3.37 -3.61 0.07
N PHE A 98 -2.48 -4.43 0.65
CA PHE A 98 -2.22 -4.39 2.09
C PHE A 98 -1.84 -2.97 2.56
N SER A 99 -1.05 -2.25 1.77
CA SER A 99 -0.66 -0.87 2.09
C SER A 99 -1.85 0.07 2.21
N VAL A 100 -2.83 -0.01 1.29
CA VAL A 100 -4.05 0.81 1.33
C VAL A 100 -4.94 0.44 2.51
N LEU A 101 -5.12 -0.86 2.78
CA LEU A 101 -5.90 -1.32 3.93
C LEU A 101 -5.32 -0.80 5.25
N PHE A 102 -4.00 -0.89 5.41
CA PHE A 102 -3.31 -0.44 6.61
C PHE A 102 -3.20 1.08 6.73
N ALA A 103 -3.09 1.79 5.61
CA ALA A 103 -3.18 3.25 5.60
C ALA A 103 -4.55 3.72 6.13
N ARG A 104 -5.63 3.07 5.71
CA ARG A 104 -6.96 3.36 6.23
C ARG A 104 -7.12 2.98 7.71
N TRP A 105 -6.62 1.81 8.10
CA TRP A 105 -6.78 1.30 9.46
C TRP A 105 -5.97 2.09 10.49
N LYS A 106 -4.76 2.55 10.14
CA LYS A 106 -3.85 3.24 11.04
C LYS A 106 -3.86 4.76 10.91
N GLY A 107 -4.41 5.30 9.83
CA GLY A 107 -4.35 6.71 9.51
C GLY A 107 -5.67 7.27 8.99
N ASP A 108 -5.60 8.51 8.50
CA ASP A 108 -6.72 9.19 7.86
C ASP A 108 -6.65 8.99 6.35
N ILE A 109 -7.47 8.06 5.84
CA ILE A 109 -7.49 7.72 4.40
C ILE A 109 -7.96 8.91 3.55
N ASP A 110 -8.83 9.77 4.06
CA ASP A 110 -9.31 10.94 3.33
C ASP A 110 -8.20 11.97 3.18
N GLU A 111 -7.36 12.13 4.21
CA GLU A 111 -6.15 12.95 4.14
C GLU A 111 -5.16 12.38 3.11
N PHE A 112 -4.93 11.07 3.09
CA PHE A 112 -4.06 10.44 2.11
C PHE A 112 -4.59 10.57 0.68
N ILE A 113 -5.91 10.49 0.47
CA ILE A 113 -6.54 10.72 -0.84
C ILE A 113 -6.36 12.18 -1.28
N ARG A 114 -6.53 13.15 -0.36
CA ARG A 114 -6.29 14.57 -0.65
C ARG A 114 -4.82 14.80 -1.04
N GLY A 115 -3.88 14.22 -0.28
CA GLY A 115 -2.46 14.28 -0.58
C GLY A 115 -2.11 13.65 -1.93
N ALA A 116 -2.70 12.50 -2.26
CA ALA A 116 -2.49 11.86 -3.56
C ALA A 116 -3.02 12.73 -4.72
N LYS A 117 -4.15 13.42 -4.54
CA LYS A 117 -4.66 14.38 -5.53
C LYS A 117 -3.76 15.61 -5.70
N ALA A 118 -3.08 16.05 -4.63
CA ALA A 118 -2.15 17.17 -4.68
C ALA A 118 -0.94 16.90 -5.59
N LEU A 119 -0.59 15.63 -5.84
CA LEU A 119 0.44 15.28 -6.83
C LEU A 119 0.15 15.89 -8.22
N SER A 120 -1.13 15.95 -8.61
CA SER A 120 -1.53 16.49 -9.91
C SER A 120 -1.38 18.01 -10.05
N SER A 121 -1.22 18.73 -8.93
CA SER A 121 -1.02 20.18 -8.89
C SER A 121 0.44 20.61 -8.78
N LEU A 122 1.37 19.67 -8.65
CA LEU A 122 2.80 19.96 -8.62
C LEU A 122 3.29 20.47 -9.98
N ASN A 123 4.27 21.37 -9.95
CA ASN A 123 4.89 21.99 -11.10
C ASN A 123 6.40 22.24 -10.87
N GLU A 124 7.07 22.87 -11.83
CA GLU A 124 8.52 23.14 -11.78
C GLU A 124 9.02 23.91 -10.55
N ASN A 125 8.15 24.71 -9.93
CA ASN A 125 8.49 25.50 -8.73
C ASN A 125 8.16 24.79 -7.43
N SER A 126 7.53 23.62 -7.50
CA SER A 126 7.09 22.88 -6.33
C SER A 126 8.25 22.26 -5.55
N ARG A 127 8.08 22.26 -4.22
CA ARG A 127 8.99 21.58 -3.27
C ARG A 127 8.26 20.46 -2.58
N VAL A 128 8.88 19.28 -2.58
CA VAL A 128 8.33 18.08 -1.97
C VAL A 128 9.25 17.62 -0.85
N LEU A 129 8.70 17.40 0.32
CA LEU A 129 9.41 16.80 1.45
C LEU A 129 9.14 15.30 1.48
N ILE A 130 10.20 14.50 1.56
CA ILE A 130 10.11 13.07 1.86
C ILE A 130 10.53 12.86 3.30
N ALA A 131 9.58 12.41 4.11
CA ALA A 131 9.78 12.12 5.53
C ALA A 131 9.93 10.62 5.72
N GLU A 132 11.14 10.17 6.03
CA GLU A 132 11.48 8.76 6.24
C GLU A 132 11.30 8.37 7.70
N ALA A 133 10.43 7.41 7.96
CA ALA A 133 10.30 6.79 9.29
C ALA A 133 11.19 5.54 9.44
N CYS A 134 11.80 5.05 8.35
CA CYS A 134 12.66 3.88 8.38
C CYS A 134 13.98 4.19 9.07
N SER A 135 14.36 3.36 10.06
CA SER A 135 15.65 3.40 10.73
C SER A 135 16.73 2.52 10.06
N HIS A 136 16.42 1.91 8.92
CA HIS A 136 17.32 1.01 8.21
C HIS A 136 18.31 1.81 7.35
N ALA A 137 19.53 1.31 7.25
CA ALA A 137 20.50 1.86 6.29
C ALA A 137 19.91 1.72 4.87
N PRO A 138 19.97 2.78 4.04
CA PRO A 138 19.44 2.73 2.68
C PRO A 138 20.14 1.63 1.88
N LEU A 139 19.35 0.70 1.35
CA LEU A 139 19.81 -0.25 0.35
C LEU A 139 19.94 0.46 -1.00
N ALA A 140 20.81 -0.03 -1.86
CA ALA A 140 20.80 0.36 -3.26
C ALA A 140 19.35 0.16 -3.80
N GLU A 141 18.78 1.18 -4.46
CA GLU A 141 17.37 1.27 -4.87
C GLU A 141 16.37 1.65 -3.76
N ASP A 142 16.72 2.62 -2.94
CA ASP A 142 15.82 3.16 -1.91
C ASP A 142 14.54 3.75 -2.53
N ILE A 143 13.40 3.29 -2.02
CA ILE A 143 12.09 3.72 -2.53
C ILE A 143 11.87 5.22 -2.27
N GLY A 144 12.15 5.68 -1.06
CA GLY A 144 11.94 7.07 -0.66
C GLY A 144 12.91 8.02 -1.33
N ARG A 145 14.20 7.68 -1.34
CA ARG A 145 15.27 8.58 -1.81
C ARG A 145 15.45 8.61 -3.31
N GLU A 146 15.16 7.50 -3.99
CA GLU A 146 15.43 7.35 -5.42
C GLU A 146 14.19 7.13 -6.26
N LYS A 147 13.39 6.07 -5.95
CA LYS A 147 12.29 5.66 -6.83
C LYS A 147 11.14 6.67 -6.86
N ILE A 148 10.73 7.20 -5.70
CA ILE A 148 9.64 8.19 -5.62
C ILE A 148 10.02 9.50 -6.31
N PRO A 149 11.16 10.15 -6.01
CA PRO A 149 11.60 11.34 -6.73
C PRO A 149 11.72 11.14 -8.24
N ALA A 150 12.34 10.03 -8.66
CA ALA A 150 12.50 9.72 -10.07
C ALA A 150 11.15 9.55 -10.79
N LEU A 151 10.18 8.89 -10.15
CA LEU A 151 8.84 8.69 -10.70
C LEU A 151 8.07 10.01 -10.83
N ILE A 152 8.14 10.87 -9.82
CA ILE A 152 7.47 12.19 -9.81
C ILE A 152 8.10 13.08 -10.87
N ARG A 153 9.42 13.17 -10.94
CA ARG A 153 10.12 13.94 -12.00
C ARG A 153 9.79 13.45 -13.39
N LYS A 154 9.71 12.14 -13.59
CA LYS A 154 9.37 11.55 -14.88
C LYS A 154 7.92 11.83 -15.31
N LYS A 155 6.98 11.84 -14.37
CA LYS A 155 5.54 11.89 -14.68
C LYS A 155 4.94 13.29 -14.60
N ILE A 156 5.55 14.18 -13.83
CA ILE A 156 5.00 15.51 -13.55
C ILE A 156 5.94 16.57 -14.10
N ASP A 157 7.07 16.82 -13.44
CA ASP A 157 8.06 17.80 -13.91
C ASP A 157 9.47 17.44 -13.42
N PRO A 158 10.51 17.48 -14.31
CA PRO A 158 11.88 17.14 -13.95
C PRO A 158 12.55 18.10 -12.96
N ASN A 159 12.04 19.34 -12.82
CA ASN A 159 12.65 20.39 -12.00
C ASN A 159 12.13 20.40 -10.56
N ILE A 160 11.16 19.56 -10.20
CA ILE A 160 10.62 19.46 -8.83
C ILE A 160 11.75 19.19 -7.84
N LYS A 161 11.79 20.00 -6.78
CA LYS A 161 12.80 19.91 -5.72
C LYS A 161 12.32 18.98 -4.63
N PHE A 162 13.25 18.11 -4.18
CA PHE A 162 13.00 17.18 -3.09
C PHE A 162 13.98 17.46 -1.95
N ASP A 163 13.43 17.56 -0.74
CA ASP A 163 14.18 17.51 0.50
C ASP A 163 13.83 16.22 1.24
N ILE A 164 14.79 15.64 1.94
CA ILE A 164 14.60 14.35 2.64
C ILE A 164 14.98 14.57 4.11
N ILE A 165 14.09 14.15 5.00
CA ILE A 165 14.37 14.11 6.44
C ILE A 165 14.20 12.67 6.94
N SER A 166 15.02 12.28 7.90
CA SER A 166 15.01 10.95 8.49
C SER A 166 14.95 11.00 10.00
N GLY A 167 14.30 10.03 10.63
CA GLY A 167 14.25 9.89 12.08
C GLY A 167 13.48 11.01 12.77
N ASN A 168 14.01 11.55 13.86
CA ASN A 168 13.35 12.54 14.70
C ASN A 168 13.73 14.00 14.39
N ASP A 169 14.46 14.25 13.32
CA ASP A 169 14.92 15.60 12.96
C ASP A 169 13.86 16.38 12.17
N TRP A 170 12.77 16.71 12.85
CA TRP A 170 11.64 17.47 12.30
C TRP A 170 11.80 18.99 12.45
N ASN A 171 13.01 19.48 12.60
CA ASN A 171 13.28 20.93 12.75
C ASN A 171 13.28 21.64 11.38
N VAL A 172 12.22 21.40 10.61
CA VAL A 172 12.00 22.02 9.29
C VAL A 172 10.68 22.80 9.28
N ASP A 173 10.67 23.92 8.61
CA ASP A 173 9.45 24.67 8.36
C ASP A 173 8.64 23.98 7.27
N LEU A 174 7.56 23.32 7.67
CA LEU A 174 6.70 22.55 6.77
C LEU A 174 5.91 23.45 5.79
N SER A 175 5.74 24.73 6.10
CA SER A 175 4.96 25.66 5.27
C SER A 175 5.61 25.96 3.91
N GLN A 176 6.89 25.64 3.74
CA GLN A 176 7.62 25.81 2.49
C GLN A 176 7.44 24.67 1.47
N TYR A 177 6.71 23.62 1.84
CA TYR A 177 6.50 22.45 0.98
C TYR A 177 5.07 22.39 0.46
N ASP A 178 4.92 22.08 -0.82
CA ASP A 178 3.63 21.87 -1.49
C ASP A 178 3.07 20.47 -1.24
N LEU A 179 3.95 19.52 -0.96
CA LEU A 179 3.58 18.12 -0.66
C LEU A 179 4.57 17.50 0.32
N ILE A 180 4.03 16.72 1.26
CA ILE A 180 4.82 15.89 2.18
C ILE A 180 4.50 14.43 1.88
N ILE A 181 5.52 13.63 1.60
CA ILE A 181 5.40 12.19 1.39
C ILE A 181 6.00 11.49 2.59
N HIS A 182 5.18 10.79 3.34
CA HIS A 182 5.64 9.95 4.44
C HIS A 182 6.03 8.58 3.90
N CYS A 183 7.30 8.21 4.07
CA CYS A 183 7.86 6.93 3.61
C CYS A 183 8.31 6.10 4.82
N GLY A 184 7.83 4.87 4.86
CA GLY A 184 8.11 3.94 5.94
C GLY A 184 6.89 3.65 6.80
N ALA A 185 6.77 2.41 7.24
CA ALA A 185 5.72 1.91 8.11
C ALA A 185 6.33 1.24 9.36
#